data_04abf6657c1fbee18e22af2e23c548f0
#
_entry.id   04abf6657c1fbee18e22af2e23c548f0
#
_cell.length_a   1.000
_cell.length_b   1.000
_cell.length_c   1.000
_cell.angle_alpha   90.00
_cell.angle_beta   90.00
_cell.angle_gamma   90.00
#
_symmetry.space_group_name_H-M   'P 1'
#
loop_
_entity.id
_entity.type
_entity.pdbx_description
1 polymer ?
#
loop_
_entity_poly.entity_id
_entity_poly.type
_entity_poly.pdbx_seq_one_letter_code
_entity_poly.pdbx_strand_id
1 'polypeptide(L)'
;DIYYNRTTGILLPRSLQSSTLLGKAFPRENIGVQRRGGFEYRLNYLIKKQDLTVELGHTLSYWSSLWEYMDENTGILNIPHWRQTYALPSYGTLWSADGYYQSYEEILNNPRNMSYNLLEPGYLKYKDFNGDGKIDGYDRTQQGKSTFPQVQLGFTFNAQYKGFGLDGLLVGATQYNKMLAEYLRAGMHGISYKEQDN
;
A
#
# COMPACT_ATOMS: atom_id res chain seq x y z
N ASP A 1 -11.98 9.61 20.12
CA ASP A 1 -11.80 8.21 20.53
C ASP A 1 -10.37 7.75 20.20
N ILE A 2 -9.82 6.96 21.11
CA ILE A 2 -8.54 6.26 20.92
C ILE A 2 -8.81 4.79 21.21
N TYR A 3 -8.30 3.91 20.36
CA TYR A 3 -8.53 2.48 20.53
C TYR A 3 -7.27 1.66 20.26
N TYR A 4 -7.16 0.55 20.95
CA TYR A 4 -6.15 -0.46 20.73
C TYR A 4 -6.77 -1.84 20.92
N ASN A 5 -6.52 -2.73 19.97
CA ASN A 5 -7.00 -4.10 20.00
C ASN A 5 -5.85 -5.04 19.62
N ARG A 6 -5.66 -6.10 20.41
CA ARG A 6 -4.73 -7.19 20.13
C ARG A 6 -5.52 -8.48 20.04
N THR A 7 -5.55 -9.10 18.88
CA THR A 7 -6.24 -10.36 18.59
C THR A 7 -5.21 -11.48 18.55
N THR A 8 -5.41 -12.51 19.35
CA THR A 8 -4.58 -13.72 19.39
C THR A 8 -5.38 -14.92 18.91
N GLY A 9 -4.69 -16.00 18.54
CA GLY A 9 -5.35 -17.22 18.10
C GLY A 9 -6.02 -17.13 16.74
N ILE A 10 -5.51 -16.26 15.86
CA ILE A 10 -6.02 -16.17 14.49
C ILE A 10 -5.62 -17.41 13.72
N LEU A 11 -6.58 -18.02 13.03
CA LEU A 11 -6.37 -19.19 12.18
C LEU A 11 -5.49 -18.87 10.98
N LEU A 12 -4.27 -19.38 10.99
CA LEU A 12 -3.32 -19.23 9.88
C LEU A 12 -2.89 -20.60 9.33
N PRO A 13 -2.61 -20.70 8.02
CA PRO A 13 -1.93 -21.86 7.48
C PRO A 13 -0.48 -21.89 8.00
N ARG A 14 0.07 -23.08 8.20
CA ARG A 14 1.50 -23.23 8.45
C ARG A 14 2.30 -22.92 7.20
N SER A 15 3.42 -22.25 7.37
CA SER A 15 4.37 -21.96 6.29
C SER A 15 5.12 -23.19 5.80
N LEU A 16 5.23 -24.23 6.66
CA LEU A 16 5.76 -25.53 6.27
C LEU A 16 4.86 -26.14 5.20
N GLN A 17 5.38 -26.20 3.98
CA GLN A 17 4.71 -26.90 2.90
C GLN A 17 4.60 -28.39 3.28
N SER A 18 3.38 -28.91 3.24
CA SER A 18 3.20 -30.35 3.33
C SER A 18 4.00 -31.02 2.21
N SER A 19 4.75 -32.06 2.55
CA SER A 19 5.39 -32.88 1.54
C SER A 19 4.33 -33.31 0.52
N THR A 20 4.62 -33.17 -0.76
CA THR A 20 3.77 -33.66 -1.85
C THR A 20 3.43 -35.15 -1.70
N LEU A 21 4.26 -35.89 -0.96
CA LEU A 21 4.04 -37.30 -0.60
C LEU A 21 2.82 -37.50 0.31
N LEU A 22 2.40 -36.50 1.10
CA LEU A 22 1.24 -36.61 1.99
C LEU A 22 -0.08 -36.30 1.27
N GLY A 23 -0.07 -35.70 0.10
CA GLY A 23 -1.24 -35.42 -0.72
C GLY A 23 -2.29 -34.49 -0.07
N LYS A 24 -2.01 -33.92 1.12
CA LYS A 24 -2.93 -33.04 1.85
C LYS A 24 -2.19 -31.83 2.41
N ALA A 25 -2.85 -30.67 2.39
CA ALA A 25 -2.39 -29.47 3.07
C ALA A 25 -2.51 -29.64 4.60
N PHE A 26 -1.59 -29.04 5.33
CA PHE A 26 -1.71 -28.99 6.82
C PHE A 26 -2.98 -28.20 7.22
N PRO A 27 -3.62 -28.60 8.32
CA PRO A 27 -4.73 -27.82 8.86
C PRO A 27 -4.23 -26.44 9.31
N ARG A 28 -5.15 -25.49 9.32
CA ARG A 28 -4.88 -24.17 9.91
C ARG A 28 -4.80 -24.30 11.43
N GLU A 29 -3.94 -23.49 12.01
CA GLU A 29 -3.72 -23.46 13.46
C GLU A 29 -3.98 -22.07 14.03
N ASN A 30 -4.38 -22.01 15.30
CA ASN A 30 -4.68 -20.76 16.03
C ASN A 30 -3.39 -20.10 16.53
N ILE A 31 -2.54 -19.65 15.63
CA ILE A 31 -1.20 -19.13 15.95
C ILE A 31 -1.03 -17.64 15.67
N GLY A 32 -1.87 -17.05 14.85
CA GLY A 32 -1.72 -15.66 14.45
C GLY A 32 -1.97 -14.68 15.58
N VAL A 33 -1.17 -13.61 15.62
CA VAL A 33 -1.34 -12.47 16.53
C VAL A 33 -1.31 -11.20 15.72
N GLN A 34 -2.37 -10.42 15.81
CA GLN A 34 -2.51 -9.14 15.13
C GLN A 34 -2.85 -8.04 16.12
N ARG A 35 -2.25 -6.88 15.97
CA ARG A 35 -2.63 -5.68 16.68
C ARG A 35 -3.22 -4.66 15.73
N ARG A 36 -4.20 -3.92 16.23
CA ARG A 36 -4.83 -2.78 15.56
C ARG A 36 -4.94 -1.63 16.54
N GLY A 37 -4.67 -0.44 16.09
CA GLY A 37 -4.83 0.74 16.92
C GLY A 37 -5.07 1.96 16.06
N GLY A 38 -5.65 2.97 16.67
CA GLY A 38 -5.95 4.20 15.98
C GLY A 38 -6.60 5.23 16.87
N PHE A 39 -6.90 6.34 16.27
CA PHE A 39 -7.68 7.39 16.89
C PHE A 39 -8.60 8.05 15.87
N GLU A 40 -9.67 8.62 16.36
CA GLU A 40 -10.56 9.44 15.56
C GLU A 40 -11.08 10.62 16.40
N TYR A 41 -11.28 11.76 15.74
CA TYR A 41 -11.92 12.90 16.37
C TYR A 41 -12.83 13.63 15.38
N ARG A 42 -13.80 14.33 15.96
CA ARG A 42 -14.65 15.29 15.27
C ARG A 42 -14.66 16.58 16.06
N LEU A 43 -14.42 17.68 15.39
CA LEU A 43 -14.53 19.03 15.93
C LEU A 43 -15.60 19.78 15.15
N ASN A 44 -16.53 20.41 15.85
CA ASN A 44 -17.51 21.30 15.25
C ASN A 44 -17.40 22.67 15.94
N TYR A 45 -17.35 23.70 15.15
CA TYR A 45 -17.28 25.06 15.62
C TYR A 45 -18.41 25.86 15.01
N LEU A 46 -19.20 26.52 15.87
CA LEU A 46 -20.40 27.29 15.52
C LEU A 46 -20.20 28.74 15.87
N ILE A 47 -20.31 29.62 14.88
CA ILE A 47 -20.29 31.06 15.01
C ILE A 47 -21.72 31.57 14.73
N LYS A 48 -22.31 32.30 15.67
CA LYS A 48 -23.59 32.97 15.47
C LYS A 48 -23.43 34.46 15.75
N LYS A 49 -23.73 35.29 14.77
CA LYS A 49 -23.78 36.76 14.89
C LYS A 49 -24.97 37.28 14.10
N GLN A 50 -25.94 37.87 14.80
CA GLN A 50 -27.15 38.46 14.20
C GLN A 50 -27.70 37.57 13.04
N ASP A 51 -27.53 38.04 11.81
CA ASP A 51 -28.01 37.36 10.58
C ASP A 51 -27.02 36.32 10.01
N LEU A 52 -25.83 36.14 10.62
CA LEU A 52 -24.77 35.23 10.15
C LEU A 52 -24.66 34.04 11.08
N THR A 53 -24.78 32.86 10.51
CA THR A 53 -24.45 31.59 11.14
C THR A 53 -23.41 30.88 10.30
N VAL A 54 -22.26 30.47 10.89
CA VAL A 54 -21.24 29.70 10.26
C VAL A 54 -20.95 28.46 11.11
N GLU A 55 -21.04 27.30 10.51
CA GLU A 55 -20.67 26.04 11.13
C GLU A 55 -19.50 25.43 10.37
N LEU A 56 -18.42 25.11 11.08
CA LEU A 56 -17.23 24.45 10.58
C LEU A 56 -17.10 23.10 11.26
N GLY A 57 -16.97 22.05 10.49
CA GLY A 57 -16.72 20.72 10.99
C GLY A 57 -15.41 20.16 10.46
N HIS A 58 -14.66 19.49 11.31
CA HIS A 58 -13.45 18.76 10.92
C HIS A 58 -13.47 17.37 11.54
N THR A 59 -13.20 16.37 10.71
CA THR A 59 -13.06 14.98 11.14
C THR A 59 -11.71 14.43 10.69
N LEU A 60 -11.06 13.68 11.56
CA LEU A 60 -9.84 12.94 11.22
C LEU A 60 -9.93 11.56 11.87
N SER A 61 -9.64 10.54 11.09
CA SER A 61 -9.41 9.20 11.59
C SER A 61 -8.06 8.66 11.11
N TYR A 62 -7.37 7.98 12.00
CA TYR A 62 -6.16 7.25 11.72
C TYR A 62 -6.26 5.84 12.29
N TRP A 63 -5.86 4.84 11.51
CA TRP A 63 -5.75 3.48 11.98
C TRP A 63 -4.51 2.79 11.43
N SER A 64 -4.04 1.80 12.17
CA SER A 64 -2.94 0.93 11.76
C SER A 64 -3.22 -0.50 12.19
N SER A 65 -2.80 -1.46 11.38
CA SER A 65 -2.92 -2.88 11.66
C SER A 65 -1.62 -3.58 11.29
N LEU A 66 -1.07 -4.34 12.22
CA LEU A 66 0.19 -5.05 12.04
C LEU A 66 0.05 -6.49 12.53
N TRP A 67 0.72 -7.41 11.84
CA TRP A 67 0.95 -8.75 12.37
C TRP A 67 2.10 -8.71 13.39
N GLU A 68 1.84 -9.09 14.63
CA GLU A 68 2.89 -9.29 15.63
C GLU A 68 3.52 -10.68 15.48
N TYR A 69 2.70 -11.64 15.12
CA TYR A 69 3.14 -12.99 14.85
C TYR A 69 2.32 -13.61 13.71
N MET A 70 3.04 -14.20 12.78
CA MET A 70 2.53 -15.10 11.75
C MET A 70 3.64 -16.11 11.42
N ASP A 71 3.24 -17.30 10.98
CA ASP A 71 4.19 -18.35 10.61
C ASP A 71 4.79 -18.05 9.25
N GLU A 72 5.90 -17.32 9.22
CA GLU A 72 6.61 -16.97 7.99
C GLU A 72 7.55 -18.09 7.54
N ASN A 73 7.64 -18.33 6.24
CA ASN A 73 8.56 -19.29 5.66
C ASN A 73 10.01 -18.95 6.05
N THR A 74 10.81 -19.97 6.38
CA THR A 74 12.22 -19.81 6.74
C THR A 74 13.04 -19.08 5.65
N GLY A 75 12.69 -19.25 4.37
CA GLY A 75 13.30 -18.50 3.27
C GLY A 75 13.06 -17.00 3.35
N ILE A 76 11.89 -16.57 3.85
CA ILE A 76 11.55 -15.14 4.05
C ILE A 76 12.32 -14.57 5.25
N LEU A 77 12.56 -15.36 6.30
CA LEU A 77 13.27 -14.91 7.49
C LEU A 77 14.70 -14.43 7.19
N ASN A 78 15.33 -14.99 6.15
CA ASN A 78 16.66 -14.61 5.70
C ASN A 78 16.67 -13.35 4.81
N ILE A 79 15.50 -12.86 4.43
CA ILE A 79 15.32 -11.67 3.60
C ILE A 79 14.49 -10.65 4.36
N PRO A 80 15.11 -9.77 5.18
CA PRO A 80 14.39 -8.91 6.13
C PRO A 80 13.30 -8.03 5.50
N HIS A 81 13.52 -7.55 4.29
CA HIS A 81 12.57 -6.69 3.57
C HIS A 81 11.37 -7.44 2.95
N TRP A 82 11.33 -8.78 3.05
CA TRP A 82 10.18 -9.60 2.67
C TRP A 82 9.28 -9.95 3.87
N ARG A 83 9.74 -9.73 5.07
CA ARG A 83 8.99 -10.09 6.27
C ARG A 83 7.67 -9.35 6.34
N GLN A 84 6.61 -10.08 6.66
CA GLN A 84 5.26 -9.56 6.83
C GLN A 84 4.95 -9.23 8.29
N THR A 85 5.66 -9.87 9.22
CA THR A 85 5.58 -9.57 10.64
C THR A 85 6.09 -8.15 10.87
N TYR A 86 5.29 -7.33 11.56
CA TYR A 86 5.47 -5.90 11.76
C TYR A 86 5.40 -5.04 10.47
N ALA A 87 5.04 -5.63 9.34
CA ALA A 87 4.75 -4.87 8.13
C ALA A 87 3.27 -4.46 8.03
N LEU A 88 3.00 -3.37 7.35
CA LEU A 88 1.62 -2.98 7.04
C LEU A 88 1.03 -3.94 5.99
N PRO A 89 -0.28 -4.24 6.06
CA PRO A 89 -0.95 -4.98 5.00
C PRO A 89 -0.74 -4.29 3.65
N SER A 90 -0.15 -5.01 2.70
CA SER A 90 0.18 -4.47 1.38
C SER A 90 -0.21 -5.46 0.28
N TYR A 91 0.03 -5.10 -0.97
CA TYR A 91 -0.14 -6.01 -2.12
C TYR A 91 0.94 -7.11 -2.21
N GLY A 92 1.73 -7.28 -1.18
CA GLY A 92 2.89 -8.16 -1.17
C GLY A 92 4.18 -7.44 -1.57
N THR A 93 5.17 -8.21 -1.99
CA THR A 93 6.46 -7.66 -2.39
C THR A 93 6.43 -7.17 -3.83
N LEU A 94 6.86 -5.93 -4.07
CA LEU A 94 6.95 -5.29 -5.38
C LEU A 94 8.32 -4.65 -5.55
N TRP A 95 8.78 -4.47 -6.80
CA TRP A 95 9.96 -3.67 -7.09
C TRP A 95 9.68 -2.19 -6.84
N SER A 96 10.65 -1.51 -6.25
CA SER A 96 10.62 -0.06 -6.08
C SER A 96 11.21 0.62 -7.30
N ALA A 97 10.46 1.55 -7.89
CA ALA A 97 10.96 2.36 -8.99
C ALA A 97 11.98 3.40 -8.49
N ASP A 98 13.02 3.62 -9.29
CA ASP A 98 14.07 4.61 -9.08
C ASP A 98 14.17 5.58 -10.27
N GLY A 99 13.02 5.96 -10.85
CA GLY A 99 12.93 6.82 -12.02
C GLY A 99 12.97 6.07 -13.34
N TYR A 100 13.43 6.74 -14.39
CA TYR A 100 13.53 6.22 -15.75
C TYR A 100 14.97 6.32 -16.23
N TYR A 101 15.42 5.33 -17.02
CA TYR A 101 16.72 5.42 -17.68
C TYR A 101 16.75 6.61 -18.68
N GLN A 102 17.76 7.47 -18.54
CA GLN A 102 17.90 8.66 -19.39
C GLN A 102 18.77 8.40 -20.61
N SER A 103 19.69 7.43 -20.55
CA SER A 103 20.64 7.13 -21.63
C SER A 103 21.08 5.67 -21.61
N TYR A 104 21.63 5.19 -22.70
CA TYR A 104 22.27 3.88 -22.78
C TYR A 104 23.49 3.77 -21.85
N GLU A 105 24.22 4.86 -21.65
CA GLU A 105 25.34 4.89 -20.70
C GLU A 105 24.86 4.62 -19.26
N GLU A 106 23.74 5.21 -18.88
CA GLU A 106 23.13 4.94 -17.57
C GLU A 106 22.72 3.47 -17.44
N ILE A 107 22.14 2.87 -18.49
CA ILE A 107 21.75 1.45 -18.49
C ILE A 107 22.96 0.55 -18.28
N LEU A 108 24.09 0.85 -18.92
CA LEU A 108 25.32 0.06 -18.80
C LEU A 108 25.99 0.18 -17.43
N ASN A 109 25.84 1.34 -16.77
CA ASN A 109 26.45 1.62 -15.47
C ASN A 109 25.53 1.25 -14.27
N ASN A 110 24.28 0.90 -14.51
CA ASN A 110 23.35 0.48 -13.45
C ASN A 110 23.39 -1.04 -13.24
N PRO A 111 22.90 -1.52 -12.08
CA PRO A 111 22.72 -2.94 -11.82
C PRO A 111 21.95 -3.63 -12.93
N ARG A 112 22.42 -4.81 -13.32
CA ARG A 112 21.82 -5.57 -14.42
C ARG A 112 20.41 -6.02 -14.07
N ASN A 113 19.44 -5.65 -14.90
CA ASN A 113 18.06 -6.14 -14.75
C ASN A 113 17.94 -7.56 -15.30
N MET A 114 17.64 -8.53 -14.43
CA MET A 114 17.49 -9.94 -14.80
C MET A 114 16.12 -10.28 -15.37
N SER A 115 15.15 -9.38 -15.26
CA SER A 115 13.78 -9.59 -15.73
C SER A 115 13.56 -9.10 -17.17
N TYR A 116 14.43 -8.23 -17.69
CA TYR A 116 14.33 -7.66 -19.02
C TYR A 116 15.61 -7.89 -19.80
N ASN A 117 15.48 -8.49 -20.97
CA ASN A 117 16.62 -8.76 -21.86
C ASN A 117 17.07 -7.55 -22.68
N LEU A 118 16.15 -6.62 -22.90
CA LEU A 118 16.40 -5.39 -23.64
C LEU A 118 15.87 -4.22 -22.84
N LEU A 119 16.74 -3.24 -22.60
CA LEU A 119 16.41 -1.98 -21.94
C LEU A 119 16.74 -0.84 -22.90
N GLU A 120 15.87 0.17 -22.89
CA GLU A 120 16.04 1.40 -23.66
C GLU A 120 15.85 2.63 -22.76
N PRO A 121 16.42 3.78 -23.12
CA PRO A 121 16.11 5.04 -22.47
C PRO A 121 14.59 5.27 -22.45
N GLY A 122 14.08 5.71 -21.31
CA GLY A 122 12.65 5.82 -21.03
C GLY A 122 12.02 4.64 -20.32
N TYR A 123 12.71 3.49 -20.22
CA TYR A 123 12.23 2.37 -19.41
C TYR A 123 12.37 2.67 -17.93
N LEU A 124 11.50 2.04 -17.12
CA LEU A 124 11.49 2.18 -15.67
C LEU A 124 12.76 1.55 -15.08
N LYS A 125 13.47 2.34 -14.29
CA LYS A 125 14.61 1.90 -13.50
C LYS A 125 14.12 1.39 -12.15
N TYR A 126 14.62 0.24 -11.72
CA TYR A 126 14.32 -0.36 -10.42
C TYR A 126 15.53 -0.28 -9.49
N LYS A 127 15.23 -0.22 -8.20
CA LYS A 127 16.25 -0.14 -7.16
C LYS A 127 16.82 -1.53 -6.86
N ASP A 128 18.15 -1.64 -6.88
CA ASP A 128 18.88 -2.76 -6.28
C ASP A 128 18.79 -2.60 -4.75
N PHE A 129 17.94 -3.40 -4.14
CA PHE A 129 17.61 -3.24 -2.73
C PHE A 129 18.58 -3.99 -1.82
N ASN A 130 19.13 -5.10 -2.29
CA ASN A 130 20.08 -5.91 -1.55
C ASN A 130 21.54 -5.52 -1.83
N GLY A 131 21.80 -4.71 -2.88
CA GLY A 131 23.13 -4.19 -3.23
C GLY A 131 24.04 -5.22 -3.90
N ASP A 132 23.49 -6.25 -4.53
CA ASP A 132 24.29 -7.32 -5.16
C ASP A 132 24.70 -7.04 -6.62
N GLY A 133 24.29 -5.88 -7.14
CA GLY A 133 24.58 -5.45 -8.52
C GLY A 133 23.66 -6.04 -9.59
N LYS A 134 22.55 -6.63 -9.17
CA LYS A 134 21.51 -7.19 -10.05
C LYS A 134 20.14 -6.72 -9.61
N ILE A 135 19.21 -6.64 -10.54
CA ILE A 135 17.79 -6.42 -10.26
C ILE A 135 17.04 -7.71 -10.52
N ASP A 136 16.61 -8.38 -9.46
CA ASP A 136 15.91 -9.66 -9.56
C ASP A 136 14.77 -9.78 -8.53
N GLY A 137 14.29 -11.01 -8.27
CA GLY A 137 13.22 -11.26 -7.32
C GLY A 137 13.56 -10.88 -5.88
N TYR A 138 14.83 -10.85 -5.51
CA TYR A 138 15.29 -10.53 -4.16
C TYR A 138 15.27 -9.03 -3.85
N ASP A 139 15.14 -8.16 -4.88
CA ASP A 139 15.00 -6.71 -4.73
C ASP A 139 13.56 -6.24 -4.49
N ARG A 140 12.62 -7.18 -4.50
CA ARG A 140 11.24 -6.84 -4.15
C ARG A 140 11.13 -6.53 -2.66
N THR A 141 10.39 -5.49 -2.34
CA THR A 141 10.16 -5.06 -0.96
C THR A 141 8.68 -5.02 -0.62
N GLN A 142 8.35 -5.20 0.65
CA GLN A 142 7.01 -4.90 1.15
C GLN A 142 6.74 -3.41 0.91
N GLN A 143 5.65 -3.09 0.24
CA GLN A 143 5.25 -1.71 0.03
C GLN A 143 4.65 -1.18 1.34
N GLY A 144 5.39 -0.38 2.07
CA GLY A 144 5.11 0.03 3.45
C GLY A 144 3.81 0.79 3.71
N LYS A 145 2.83 0.78 2.78
CA LYS A 145 1.51 1.37 2.95
C LYS A 145 0.42 0.32 2.80
N SER A 146 -0.65 0.47 3.59
CA SER A 146 -1.84 -0.35 3.51
C SER A 146 -2.51 -0.28 2.12
N THR A 147 -3.25 -1.31 1.78
CA THR A 147 -4.18 -1.31 0.62
C THR A 147 -5.42 -0.46 0.89
N PHE A 148 -5.70 -0.15 2.15
CA PHE A 148 -6.79 0.71 2.59
C PHE A 148 -6.24 2.01 3.19
N PRO A 149 -6.91 3.15 2.98
CA PRO A 149 -6.49 4.42 3.56
C PRO A 149 -6.36 4.33 5.08
N GLN A 150 -5.19 4.64 5.61
CA GLN A 150 -4.96 4.67 7.05
C GLN A 150 -5.34 6.02 7.66
N VAL A 151 -5.31 7.07 6.86
CA VAL A 151 -5.75 8.42 7.27
C VAL A 151 -6.93 8.81 6.41
N GLN A 152 -8.01 9.20 7.04
CA GLN A 152 -9.17 9.80 6.40
C GLN A 152 -9.47 11.12 7.08
N LEU A 153 -9.76 12.13 6.28
CA LEU A 153 -10.07 13.47 6.76
C LEU A 153 -11.31 14.01 6.06
N GLY A 154 -12.08 14.77 6.79
CA GLY A 154 -13.25 15.48 6.28
C GLY A 154 -13.29 16.90 6.82
N PHE A 155 -13.69 17.82 5.99
CA PHE A 155 -13.96 19.21 6.37
C PHE A 155 -15.34 19.60 5.84
N THR A 156 -16.20 20.06 6.73
CA THR A 156 -17.53 20.58 6.41
C THR A 156 -17.59 22.06 6.69
N PHE A 157 -18.25 22.77 5.83
CA PHE A 157 -18.51 24.20 5.96
C PHE A 157 -19.97 24.47 5.63
N ASN A 158 -20.67 25.15 6.55
CA ASN A 158 -22.00 25.65 6.31
C ASN A 158 -22.03 27.14 6.73
N ALA A 159 -22.50 28.01 5.86
CA ALA A 159 -22.68 29.43 6.14
C ALA A 159 -24.07 29.87 5.73
N GLN A 160 -24.74 30.59 6.60
CA GLN A 160 -26.05 31.19 6.35
C GLN A 160 -26.01 32.69 6.67
N TYR A 161 -26.44 33.51 5.72
CA TYR A 161 -26.52 34.95 5.89
C TYR A 161 -27.74 35.51 5.18
N LYS A 162 -28.67 36.14 5.95
CA LYS A 162 -29.88 36.84 5.45
C LYS A 162 -30.67 36.01 4.42
N GLY A 163 -30.86 34.72 4.67
CA GLY A 163 -31.61 33.82 3.81
C GLY A 163 -30.80 33.17 2.70
N PHE A 164 -29.51 33.50 2.50
CA PHE A 164 -28.60 32.83 1.62
C PHE A 164 -27.84 31.77 2.41
N GLY A 165 -27.68 30.57 1.82
CA GLY A 165 -26.93 29.46 2.40
C GLY A 165 -25.82 28.98 1.43
N LEU A 166 -24.68 28.61 1.99
CA LEU A 166 -23.56 27.99 1.30
C LEU A 166 -23.06 26.81 2.10
N ASP A 167 -23.03 25.64 1.46
CA ASP A 167 -22.54 24.39 2.03
C ASP A 167 -21.35 23.87 1.25
N GLY A 168 -20.38 23.35 1.96
CA GLY A 168 -19.19 22.72 1.38
C GLY A 168 -18.77 21.46 2.13
N LEU A 169 -18.31 20.45 1.39
CA LEU A 169 -17.74 19.23 1.92
C LEU A 169 -16.44 18.91 1.16
N LEU A 170 -15.35 18.79 1.91
CA LEU A 170 -14.07 18.27 1.42
C LEU A 170 -13.77 16.96 2.14
N VAL A 171 -13.44 15.92 1.38
CA VAL A 171 -13.01 14.65 1.93
C VAL A 171 -11.68 14.26 1.32
N GLY A 172 -10.82 13.67 2.15
CA GLY A 172 -9.50 13.21 1.74
C GLY A 172 -9.16 11.86 2.34
N ALA A 173 -8.36 11.10 1.62
CA ALA A 173 -7.82 9.83 2.08
C ALA A 173 -6.34 9.73 1.68
N THR A 174 -5.50 9.27 2.60
CA THR A 174 -4.05 9.15 2.36
C THR A 174 -3.45 7.98 3.13
N GLN A 175 -2.14 7.78 3.00
CA GLN A 175 -1.41 6.65 3.59
C GLN A 175 -1.93 5.29 3.10
N TYR A 176 -2.11 5.15 1.79
CA TYR A 176 -2.46 3.87 1.18
C TYR A 176 -1.81 3.72 -0.19
N ASN A 177 -1.66 2.47 -0.61
CA ASN A 177 -1.24 2.10 -1.95
C ASN A 177 -2.43 1.48 -2.70
N LYS A 178 -2.57 1.83 -3.96
CA LYS A 178 -3.58 1.24 -4.84
C LYS A 178 -2.91 0.73 -6.11
N MET A 179 -3.19 -0.52 -6.46
CA MET A 179 -2.78 -1.07 -7.73
C MET A 179 -3.70 -0.53 -8.83
N LEU A 180 -3.12 -0.05 -9.92
CA LEU A 180 -3.90 0.31 -11.10
C LEU A 180 -4.60 -0.93 -11.64
N ALA A 181 -5.86 -0.77 -12.02
CA ALA A 181 -6.64 -1.84 -12.62
C ALA A 181 -5.96 -2.38 -13.89
N GLU A 182 -6.08 -3.68 -14.10
CA GLU A 182 -5.37 -4.38 -15.17
C GLU A 182 -5.67 -3.81 -16.56
N TYR A 183 -6.91 -3.37 -16.79
CA TYR A 183 -7.30 -2.74 -18.06
C TYR A 183 -6.58 -1.42 -18.34
N LEU A 184 -6.23 -0.64 -17.30
CA LEU A 184 -5.42 0.57 -17.46
C LEU A 184 -3.96 0.24 -17.77
N ARG A 185 -3.45 -0.85 -17.19
CA ARG A 185 -2.11 -1.36 -17.49
C ARG A 185 -2.04 -1.95 -18.90
N ALA A 186 -3.04 -2.74 -19.28
CA ALA A 186 -3.15 -3.34 -20.60
C ALA A 186 -3.39 -2.30 -21.70
N GLY A 187 -4.13 -1.22 -21.41
CA GLY A 187 -4.33 -0.12 -22.36
C GLY A 187 -3.06 0.61 -22.72
N MET A 188 -2.13 0.73 -21.78
CA MET A 188 -0.79 1.29 -22.06
C MET A 188 0.11 0.32 -22.84
N HIS A 189 -0.12 -0.98 -22.72
CA HIS A 189 0.57 -2.01 -23.51
C HIS A 189 -0.15 -2.36 -24.81
N GLY A 190 -1.48 -2.25 -24.85
CA GLY A 190 -2.29 -2.64 -26.00
C GLY A 190 -2.15 -1.70 -27.21
N ILE A 191 -1.72 -0.46 -27.00
CA ILE A 191 -1.40 0.45 -28.09
C ILE A 191 -0.12 0.00 -28.82
N SER A 192 0.83 -0.57 -28.09
CA SER A 192 2.09 -1.08 -28.64
C SER A 192 1.93 -2.40 -29.43
N TYR A 193 0.94 -3.23 -29.08
CA TYR A 193 0.73 -4.51 -29.77
C TYR A 193 -0.04 -4.38 -31.08
N LYS A 194 -0.90 -3.35 -31.24
CA LYS A 194 -1.64 -3.13 -32.49
C LYS A 194 -0.83 -2.44 -33.58
N GLU A 195 0.27 -1.78 -33.24
CA GLU A 195 1.19 -1.20 -34.23
C GLU A 195 2.21 -2.20 -34.78
N GLN A 196 2.35 -3.38 -34.17
CA GLN A 196 3.27 -4.41 -34.67
C GLN A 196 2.63 -5.43 -35.62
N ASP A 197 1.29 -5.45 -35.73
CA ASP A 197 0.55 -6.39 -36.59
C ASP A 197 -0.03 -5.73 -37.87
N ASN A 198 0.45 -4.56 -38.29
CA ASN A 198 0.10 -3.95 -39.59
C ASN A 198 1.34 -3.70 -40.46
#